data_34e810e29cd120207fafc7ff75b1a6da
#
_entry.id   34e810e29cd120207fafc7ff75b1a6da
#
_cell.length_a   1.000
_cell.length_b   1.000
_cell.length_c   1.000
_cell.angle_alpha   90.00
_cell.angle_beta   90.00
_cell.angle_gamma   90.00
#
_symmetry.space_group_name_H-M   'P 1'
#
loop_
_entity.id
_entity.type
_entity.pdbx_description
1 polymer ?
#
loop_
_entity_poly.entity_id
_entity_poly.type
_entity_poly.pdbx_seq_one_letter_code
_entity_poly.pdbx_strand_id
1 'polypeptide(L)'
;MPPLLKASWQEPAKNDFSKALLQIQKRIHDGEIQKAVPVVFARSSQKVLREEKAQMILSLLKAPANLYVYGFWQSENGLLGATPEVLFDYSNQVLKTMALAGTCPKNEAAHRESLLADKKEMQEHGLVLEDILEVLKDLGEAKTRGPYIAELPTLYHLKTDIEIHCNQDPDFISLVNNLHPTPALGVAPRGFGYKWMKELPGQESRKAFGAPFALLTRKEALCLVAIRNLQWNNTECMIGSGCGVLAASELEREWQELYQKRLSVRKILGLEA
;
A
#
# COMPACT_ATOMS: atom_id res chain seq x y z
N MET A 1 30.90 -9.42 1.53
CA MET A 1 29.45 -9.24 1.52
C MET A 1 28.86 -10.14 0.47
N PRO A 2 27.71 -10.80 0.68
CA PRO A 2 27.03 -11.51 -0.39
C PRO A 2 26.66 -10.52 -1.51
N PRO A 3 26.60 -10.99 -2.77
CA PRO A 3 26.29 -10.10 -3.89
C PRO A 3 24.87 -9.53 -3.78
N LEU A 4 24.72 -8.25 -4.12
CA LEU A 4 23.43 -7.62 -4.28
C LEU A 4 22.72 -8.19 -5.53
N LEU A 5 21.39 -8.26 -5.50
CA LEU A 5 20.60 -8.61 -6.66
C LEU A 5 20.76 -7.48 -7.71
N LYS A 6 21.53 -7.77 -8.75
CA LYS A 6 21.70 -6.86 -9.90
C LYS A 6 20.58 -7.09 -10.90
N ALA A 7 19.39 -6.63 -10.59
CA ALA A 7 18.22 -6.84 -11.42
C ALA A 7 18.12 -5.75 -12.51
N SER A 8 18.03 -6.20 -13.77
CA SER A 8 17.58 -5.33 -14.86
C SER A 8 16.05 -5.26 -14.81
N TRP A 9 15.53 -4.07 -14.51
CA TRP A 9 14.09 -3.85 -14.33
C TRP A 9 13.43 -3.41 -15.62
N GLN A 10 12.43 -4.17 -16.05
CA GLN A 10 11.46 -3.72 -17.03
C GLN A 10 10.36 -2.95 -16.30
N GLU A 11 10.33 -1.64 -16.51
CA GLU A 11 9.31 -0.76 -15.94
C GLU A 11 7.95 -0.96 -16.63
N PRO A 12 6.83 -0.73 -15.92
CA PRO A 12 5.49 -0.84 -16.52
C PRO A 12 5.29 0.19 -17.64
N ALA A 13 4.37 -0.11 -18.57
CA ALA A 13 4.06 0.76 -19.70
C ALA A 13 3.19 1.96 -19.27
N LYS A 14 3.73 3.18 -19.37
CA LYS A 14 3.02 4.42 -19.03
C LYS A 14 1.75 4.62 -19.86
N ASN A 15 1.77 4.22 -21.14
CA ASN A 15 0.61 4.33 -22.03
C ASN A 15 -0.58 3.49 -21.55
N ASP A 16 -0.34 2.29 -21.05
CA ASP A 16 -1.42 1.44 -20.52
C ASP A 16 -1.97 2.00 -19.21
N PHE A 17 -1.10 2.51 -18.32
CA PHE A 17 -1.53 3.21 -17.12
C PHE A 17 -2.36 4.47 -17.47
N SER A 18 -1.95 5.26 -18.48
CA SER A 18 -2.70 6.43 -18.95
C SER A 18 -4.12 6.05 -19.38
N LYS A 19 -4.28 4.97 -20.16
CA LYS A 19 -5.61 4.48 -20.58
C LYS A 19 -6.44 4.02 -19.37
N ALA A 20 -5.83 3.32 -18.42
CA ALA A 20 -6.51 2.88 -17.20
C ALA A 20 -6.96 4.07 -16.35
N LEU A 21 -6.11 5.10 -16.18
CA LEU A 21 -6.44 6.34 -15.47
C LEU A 21 -7.66 7.03 -16.09
N LEU A 22 -7.68 7.21 -17.40
CA LEU A 22 -8.81 7.83 -18.11
C LEU A 22 -10.12 7.03 -17.94
N GLN A 23 -10.07 5.69 -17.97
CA GLN A 23 -11.25 4.86 -17.77
C GLN A 23 -11.76 4.94 -16.32
N ILE A 24 -10.86 5.04 -15.33
CA ILE A 24 -11.24 5.27 -13.93
C ILE A 24 -11.88 6.64 -13.77
N GLN A 25 -11.26 7.69 -14.32
CA GLN A 25 -11.80 9.06 -14.25
C GLN A 25 -13.17 9.17 -14.93
N LYS A 26 -13.38 8.45 -16.02
CA LYS A 26 -14.71 8.37 -16.65
C LYS A 26 -15.75 7.80 -15.68
N ARG A 27 -15.48 6.68 -14.99
CA ARG A 27 -16.40 6.10 -14.00
C ARG A 27 -16.67 7.05 -12.82
N ILE A 28 -15.65 7.82 -12.42
CA ILE A 28 -15.80 8.85 -11.38
C ILE A 28 -16.72 9.97 -11.89
N HIS A 29 -16.54 10.43 -13.11
CA HIS A 29 -17.37 11.46 -13.73
C HIS A 29 -18.82 10.99 -13.89
N ASP A 30 -19.02 9.73 -14.26
CA ASP A 30 -20.35 9.11 -14.40
C ASP A 30 -21.03 8.84 -13.03
N GLY A 31 -20.35 9.16 -11.90
CA GLY A 31 -20.87 9.02 -10.55
C GLY A 31 -20.91 7.58 -10.01
N GLU A 32 -20.26 6.62 -10.69
CA GLU A 32 -20.24 5.22 -10.28
C GLU A 32 -19.33 4.98 -9.08
N ILE A 33 -18.18 5.67 -9.04
CA ILE A 33 -17.17 5.57 -7.98
C ILE A 33 -16.60 6.95 -7.65
N GLN A 34 -15.90 7.06 -6.52
CA GLN A 34 -15.20 8.30 -6.13
C GLN A 34 -13.68 8.15 -6.25
N LYS A 35 -13.17 6.92 -6.12
CA LYS A 35 -11.74 6.59 -6.15
C LYS A 35 -11.53 5.14 -6.59
N ALA A 36 -10.42 4.88 -7.28
CA ALA A 36 -9.92 3.51 -7.50
C ALA A 36 -8.39 3.49 -7.48
N VAL A 37 -7.80 2.33 -7.13
CA VAL A 37 -6.35 2.16 -7.02
C VAL A 37 -5.85 1.16 -8.05
N PRO A 38 -5.45 1.61 -9.26
CA PRO A 38 -4.74 0.77 -10.22
C PRO A 38 -3.34 0.42 -9.70
N VAL A 39 -2.84 -0.77 -10.06
CA VAL A 39 -1.53 -1.27 -9.64
C VAL A 39 -0.70 -1.64 -10.85
N VAL A 40 0.55 -1.23 -10.87
CA VAL A 40 1.52 -1.56 -11.93
C VAL A 40 2.75 -2.25 -11.33
N PHE A 41 3.44 -3.06 -12.14
CA PHE A 41 4.60 -3.84 -11.71
C PHE A 41 5.83 -3.55 -12.55
N ALA A 42 6.97 -3.28 -11.89
CA ALA A 42 8.27 -3.48 -12.50
C ALA A 42 8.69 -4.94 -12.35
N ARG A 43 9.25 -5.54 -13.38
CA ARG A 43 9.61 -6.96 -13.43
C ARG A 43 11.08 -7.17 -13.77
N SER A 44 11.63 -8.25 -13.31
CA SER A 44 12.94 -8.75 -13.74
C SER A 44 12.88 -10.26 -13.89
N SER A 45 13.46 -10.79 -14.96
CA SER A 45 13.60 -12.22 -15.19
C SER A 45 14.68 -12.89 -14.32
N GLN A 46 15.21 -12.16 -13.35
CA GLN A 46 16.24 -12.66 -12.45
C GLN A 46 15.62 -13.44 -11.29
N LYS A 47 16.21 -14.60 -10.99
CA LYS A 47 15.86 -15.39 -9.81
C LYS A 47 16.45 -14.75 -8.56
N VAL A 48 15.74 -14.87 -7.47
CA VAL A 48 16.21 -14.42 -6.15
C VAL A 48 16.89 -15.61 -5.44
N LEU A 49 18.21 -15.58 -5.38
CA LEU A 49 19.03 -16.61 -4.76
C LEU A 49 19.04 -16.51 -3.24
N ARG A 50 19.57 -17.54 -2.58
CA ARG A 50 19.65 -17.58 -1.11
C ARG A 50 20.49 -16.44 -0.53
N GLU A 51 21.61 -16.16 -1.16
CA GLU A 51 22.56 -15.12 -0.76
C GLU A 51 21.92 -13.71 -0.88
N GLU A 52 21.14 -13.49 -1.94
CA GLU A 52 20.41 -12.25 -2.17
C GLU A 52 19.28 -12.06 -1.15
N LYS A 53 18.55 -13.13 -0.80
CA LYS A 53 17.56 -13.10 0.32
C LYS A 53 18.23 -12.67 1.61
N ALA A 54 19.38 -13.25 1.95
CA ALA A 54 20.13 -12.89 3.17
C ALA A 54 20.56 -11.42 3.14
N GLN A 55 21.04 -10.92 2.00
CA GLN A 55 21.43 -9.52 1.85
C GLN A 55 20.25 -8.56 2.00
N MET A 56 19.10 -8.87 1.41
CA MET A 56 17.88 -8.07 1.57
C MET A 56 17.42 -8.03 3.04
N ILE A 57 17.49 -9.15 3.77
CA ILE A 57 17.17 -9.19 5.20
C ILE A 57 18.11 -8.27 5.99
N LEU A 58 19.42 -8.33 5.72
CA LEU A 58 20.40 -7.44 6.37
C LEU A 58 20.12 -5.95 6.06
N SER A 59 19.65 -5.63 4.86
CA SER A 59 19.24 -4.28 4.51
C SER A 59 17.99 -3.86 5.28
N LEU A 60 17.01 -4.74 5.41
CA LEU A 60 15.78 -4.48 6.16
C LEU A 60 15.99 -4.28 7.66
N LEU A 61 17.05 -4.83 8.26
CA LEU A 61 17.41 -4.53 9.66
C LEU A 61 17.76 -3.04 9.89
N LYS A 62 18.01 -2.29 8.82
CA LYS A 62 18.26 -0.84 8.84
C LYS A 62 17.03 -0.02 8.43
N ALA A 63 15.89 -0.66 8.22
CA ALA A 63 14.66 0.03 7.85
C ALA A 63 14.25 1.02 8.97
N PRO A 64 13.66 2.17 8.60
CA PRO A 64 13.13 3.11 9.58
C PRO A 64 12.14 2.46 10.54
N ALA A 65 12.14 2.88 11.81
CA ALA A 65 11.33 2.30 12.88
C ALA A 65 9.80 2.43 12.66
N ASN A 66 9.38 3.30 11.77
CA ASN A 66 7.97 3.47 11.38
C ASN A 66 7.53 2.54 10.24
N LEU A 67 8.37 1.57 9.86
CA LEU A 67 8.06 0.53 8.89
C LEU A 67 8.03 -0.83 9.55
N TYR A 68 7.06 -1.65 9.20
CA TYR A 68 6.94 -3.03 9.62
C TYR A 68 7.62 -3.94 8.59
N VAL A 69 8.73 -4.57 9.00
CA VAL A 69 9.42 -5.57 8.18
C VAL A 69 8.63 -6.87 8.22
N TYR A 70 8.36 -7.44 7.06
CA TYR A 70 7.62 -8.69 6.93
C TYR A 70 8.11 -9.49 5.73
N GLY A 71 7.87 -10.78 5.75
CA GLY A 71 8.20 -11.64 4.64
C GLY A 71 7.83 -13.08 4.88
N PHE A 72 7.60 -13.77 3.79
CA PHE A 72 7.34 -15.20 3.75
C PHE A 72 7.87 -15.78 2.47
N TRP A 73 8.52 -16.92 2.55
CA TRP A 73 8.92 -17.67 1.36
C TRP A 73 8.92 -19.17 1.63
N GLN A 74 8.59 -19.92 0.59
CA GLN A 74 8.64 -21.37 0.58
C GLN A 74 9.26 -21.81 -0.75
N SER A 75 10.33 -22.58 -0.70
CA SER A 75 11.10 -22.97 -1.88
C SER A 75 11.47 -21.75 -2.73
N GLU A 76 11.02 -21.71 -3.99
CA GLU A 76 11.35 -20.66 -4.96
C GLU A 76 10.32 -19.50 -5.01
N ASN A 77 9.28 -19.55 -4.18
CA ASN A 77 8.25 -18.50 -4.16
C ASN A 77 8.32 -17.72 -2.87
N GLY A 78 8.11 -16.43 -2.93
CA GLY A 78 8.07 -15.62 -1.71
C GLY A 78 7.85 -14.13 -1.93
N LEU A 79 7.84 -13.45 -0.81
CA LEU A 79 7.82 -11.99 -0.74
C LEU A 79 8.63 -11.50 0.45
N LEU A 80 9.19 -10.31 0.34
CA LEU A 80 9.94 -9.65 1.40
C LEU A 80 9.80 -8.13 1.25
N GLY A 81 9.53 -7.42 2.35
CA GLY A 81 9.34 -5.98 2.28
C GLY A 81 9.25 -5.30 3.64
N ALA A 82 8.98 -3.99 3.59
CA ALA A 82 8.73 -3.16 4.76
C ALA A 82 7.57 -2.20 4.48
N THR A 83 6.43 -2.45 5.11
CA THR A 83 5.19 -1.70 4.91
C THR A 83 5.02 -0.62 5.97
N PRO A 84 4.51 0.59 5.60
CA PRO A 84 4.07 1.59 6.56
C PRO A 84 2.62 1.38 7.01
N GLU A 85 1.87 0.45 6.39
CA GLU A 85 0.42 0.35 6.53
C GLU A 85 0.02 -0.85 7.39
N VAL A 86 -0.62 -0.55 8.52
CA VAL A 86 -1.22 -1.52 9.44
C VAL A 86 -2.72 -1.54 9.16
N LEU A 87 -3.23 -2.70 8.73
CA LEU A 87 -4.66 -2.91 8.55
C LEU A 87 -5.36 -2.85 9.91
N PHE A 88 -4.82 -3.54 10.91
CA PHE A 88 -5.14 -3.39 12.32
C PHE A 88 -4.07 -4.04 13.22
N ASP A 89 -3.97 -3.51 14.43
CA ASP A 89 -3.22 -4.05 15.57
C ASP A 89 -4.19 -4.13 16.74
N TYR A 90 -4.38 -5.32 17.30
CA TYR A 90 -5.31 -5.55 18.40
C TYR A 90 -4.63 -6.21 19.58
N SER A 91 -4.74 -5.59 20.73
CA SER A 91 -4.32 -6.17 22.02
C SER A 91 -5.09 -5.53 23.17
N ASN A 92 -5.39 -6.30 24.22
CA ASN A 92 -6.01 -5.81 25.44
C ASN A 92 -7.29 -4.98 25.21
N GLN A 93 -8.19 -5.45 24.34
CA GLN A 93 -9.43 -4.78 23.94
C GLN A 93 -9.24 -3.43 23.24
N VAL A 94 -8.04 -3.12 22.81
CA VAL A 94 -7.75 -1.92 22.03
C VAL A 94 -7.39 -2.32 20.61
N LEU A 95 -8.18 -1.83 19.65
CA LEU A 95 -7.89 -1.96 18.23
C LEU A 95 -7.29 -0.63 17.74
N LYS A 96 -6.14 -0.74 17.10
CA LYS A 96 -5.47 0.38 16.44
C LYS A 96 -5.40 0.13 14.95
N THR A 97 -5.69 1.14 14.18
CA THR A 97 -5.53 1.16 12.73
C THR A 97 -5.15 2.56 12.26
N MET A 98 -5.08 2.76 10.96
CA MET A 98 -4.74 4.06 10.39
C MET A 98 -5.37 4.27 9.03
N ALA A 99 -5.74 5.50 8.71
CA ALA A 99 -5.87 5.95 7.35
C ALA A 99 -4.50 6.46 6.87
N LEU A 100 -3.97 5.87 5.79
CA LEU A 100 -2.68 6.23 5.19
C LEU A 100 -2.89 6.42 3.68
N ALA A 101 -3.19 7.64 3.27
CA ALA A 101 -3.47 8.01 1.88
C ALA A 101 -3.22 9.50 1.69
N GLY A 102 -3.04 9.94 0.44
CA GLY A 102 -2.52 11.26 0.13
C GLY A 102 -0.99 11.28 0.20
N THR A 103 -0.34 11.66 -0.92
CA THR A 103 1.10 11.42 -1.09
C THR A 103 1.77 12.60 -1.81
N CYS A 104 2.99 12.94 -1.40
CA CYS A 104 3.88 13.74 -2.23
C CYS A 104 5.33 13.24 -2.19
N PRO A 105 6.10 13.40 -3.29
CA PRO A 105 7.51 13.05 -3.35
C PRO A 105 8.39 13.93 -2.44
N LYS A 106 9.46 13.35 -1.88
CA LYS A 106 10.41 14.09 -1.02
C LYS A 106 11.36 15.03 -1.75
N ASN A 107 11.50 14.88 -3.05
CA ASN A 107 12.41 15.69 -3.86
C ASN A 107 11.97 17.17 -4.02
N GLU A 108 10.79 17.51 -3.54
CA GLU A 108 10.24 18.85 -3.58
C GLU A 108 9.91 19.33 -2.17
N ALA A 109 10.86 20.03 -1.53
CA ALA A 109 10.72 20.51 -0.16
C ALA A 109 9.47 21.40 0.05
N ALA A 110 9.06 22.15 -0.97
CA ALA A 110 7.84 22.95 -0.96
C ALA A 110 6.56 22.09 -0.82
N HIS A 111 6.58 20.83 -1.24
CA HIS A 111 5.38 19.97 -1.22
C HIS A 111 5.07 19.39 0.16
N ARG A 112 6.05 19.25 1.06
CA ARG A 112 5.77 18.76 2.42
C ARG A 112 4.79 19.67 3.14
N GLU A 113 5.05 20.96 3.15
CA GLU A 113 4.22 21.93 3.89
C GLU A 113 2.85 22.14 3.26
N SER A 114 2.75 21.98 1.93
CA SER A 114 1.50 22.13 1.18
C SER A 114 0.61 20.87 1.20
N LEU A 115 1.13 19.70 1.60
CA LEU A 115 0.38 18.43 1.52
C LEU A 115 -0.92 18.47 2.33
N LEU A 116 -0.93 19.10 3.51
CA LEU A 116 -2.14 19.29 4.32
C LEU A 116 -3.13 20.31 3.72
N ALA A 117 -2.69 21.13 2.78
CA ALA A 117 -3.52 22.08 2.07
C ALA A 117 -3.93 21.62 0.65
N ASP A 118 -3.33 20.52 0.17
CA ASP A 118 -3.65 19.94 -1.16
C ASP A 118 -5.04 19.29 -1.13
N LYS A 119 -5.98 19.89 -1.85
CA LYS A 119 -7.39 19.45 -1.85
C LYS A 119 -7.57 18.02 -2.36
N LYS A 120 -6.79 17.61 -3.38
CA LYS A 120 -6.85 16.25 -3.95
C LYS A 120 -6.36 15.23 -2.93
N GLU A 121 -5.22 15.50 -2.29
CA GLU A 121 -4.63 14.58 -1.32
C GLU A 121 -5.47 14.49 -0.04
N MET A 122 -6.05 15.60 0.42
CA MET A 122 -6.99 15.63 1.56
C MET A 122 -8.29 14.90 1.23
N GLN A 123 -8.82 15.01 0.01
CA GLN A 123 -10.00 14.26 -0.42
C GLN A 123 -9.70 12.77 -0.44
N GLU A 124 -8.55 12.37 -0.99
CA GLU A 124 -8.12 10.97 -1.01
C GLU A 124 -8.05 10.39 0.41
N HIS A 125 -7.44 11.14 1.32
CA HIS A 125 -7.31 10.75 2.72
C HIS A 125 -8.67 10.63 3.42
N GLY A 126 -9.57 11.59 3.20
CA GLY A 126 -10.92 11.61 3.76
C GLY A 126 -11.72 10.37 3.39
N LEU A 127 -11.72 9.97 2.10
CA LEU A 127 -12.41 8.77 1.63
C LEU A 127 -11.92 7.49 2.32
N VAL A 128 -10.62 7.40 2.62
CA VAL A 128 -10.06 6.24 3.32
C VAL A 128 -10.44 6.26 4.80
N LEU A 129 -10.36 7.42 5.45
CA LEU A 129 -10.71 7.58 6.87
C LEU A 129 -12.18 7.27 7.12
N GLU A 130 -13.08 7.86 6.33
CA GLU A 130 -14.52 7.68 6.46
C GLU A 130 -14.93 6.22 6.27
N ASP A 131 -14.36 5.53 5.27
CA ASP A 131 -14.63 4.11 5.03
C ASP A 131 -14.18 3.21 6.19
N ILE A 132 -12.98 3.46 6.75
CA ILE A 132 -12.48 2.70 7.90
C ILE A 132 -13.37 2.92 9.13
N LEU A 133 -13.74 4.17 9.42
CA LEU A 133 -14.61 4.49 10.56
C LEU A 133 -15.99 3.87 10.42
N GLU A 134 -16.57 3.88 9.21
CA GLU A 134 -17.88 3.24 8.95
C GLU A 134 -17.82 1.72 9.17
N VAL A 135 -16.75 1.06 8.72
CA VAL A 135 -16.58 -0.40 8.92
C VAL A 135 -16.43 -0.77 10.39
N LEU A 136 -15.79 0.09 11.17
CA LEU A 136 -15.44 -0.20 12.58
C LEU A 136 -16.45 0.35 13.59
N LYS A 137 -17.50 1.07 13.17
CA LYS A 137 -18.43 1.80 14.05
C LYS A 137 -19.11 0.96 15.14
N ASP A 138 -19.35 -0.34 14.86
CA ASP A 138 -20.03 -1.23 15.79
C ASP A 138 -19.09 -1.87 16.83
N LEU A 139 -17.77 -1.69 16.70
CA LEU A 139 -16.81 -2.26 17.65
C LEU A 139 -16.66 -1.45 18.92
N GLY A 140 -16.88 -0.13 18.86
CA GLY A 140 -16.72 0.80 19.96
C GLY A 140 -16.56 2.23 19.47
N GLU A 141 -16.33 3.16 20.41
CA GLU A 141 -16.09 4.57 20.07
C GLU A 141 -14.68 4.76 19.50
N ALA A 142 -14.59 5.32 18.30
CA ALA A 142 -13.32 5.60 17.64
C ALA A 142 -12.75 6.95 18.09
N LYS A 143 -11.48 6.96 18.49
CA LYS A 143 -10.68 8.17 18.70
C LYS A 143 -9.70 8.32 17.53
N THR A 144 -9.67 9.51 16.94
CA THR A 144 -8.77 9.80 15.82
C THR A 144 -7.75 10.87 16.19
N ARG A 145 -6.54 10.75 15.63
CA ARG A 145 -5.48 11.76 15.73
C ARG A 145 -4.87 12.00 14.36
N GLY A 146 -5.12 13.14 13.79
CA GLY A 146 -4.63 13.53 12.46
C GLY A 146 -5.65 14.37 11.69
N PRO A 147 -5.44 14.56 10.38
CA PRO A 147 -4.28 14.07 9.63
C PRO A 147 -2.98 14.81 9.98
N TYR A 148 -1.87 14.09 9.92
CA TYR A 148 -0.53 14.64 10.01
C TYR A 148 0.38 14.02 8.93
N ILE A 149 1.56 14.62 8.71
CA ILE A 149 2.50 14.16 7.69
C ILE A 149 3.37 13.03 8.26
N ALA A 150 3.22 11.83 7.69
CA ALA A 150 4.11 10.69 7.93
C ALA A 150 5.24 10.69 6.91
N GLU A 151 6.48 10.64 7.41
CA GLU A 151 7.68 10.64 6.59
C GLU A 151 8.13 9.21 6.28
N LEU A 152 8.23 8.86 4.99
CA LEU A 152 8.76 7.60 4.48
C LEU A 152 10.06 7.84 3.71
N PRO A 153 10.82 6.80 3.31
CA PRO A 153 12.13 6.99 2.69
C PRO A 153 12.19 7.91 1.47
N THR A 154 11.18 7.86 0.60
CA THR A 154 11.12 8.64 -0.66
C THR A 154 9.89 9.52 -0.79
N LEU A 155 8.95 9.45 0.16
CA LEU A 155 7.62 10.04 0.09
C LEU A 155 7.20 10.62 1.44
N TYR A 156 6.28 11.58 1.41
CA TYR A 156 5.43 11.98 2.52
C TYR A 156 4.03 11.46 2.29
N HIS A 157 3.33 11.03 3.36
CA HIS A 157 1.93 10.63 3.32
C HIS A 157 1.13 11.38 4.37
N LEU A 158 -0.16 11.60 4.10
CA LEU A 158 -1.11 11.96 5.16
C LEU A 158 -1.46 10.70 5.96
N LYS A 159 -1.47 10.84 7.27
CA LYS A 159 -1.80 9.78 8.20
C LYS A 159 -2.75 10.26 9.28
N THR A 160 -3.78 9.47 9.56
CA THR A 160 -4.61 9.59 10.74
C THR A 160 -4.56 8.28 11.51
N ASP A 161 -4.15 8.33 12.77
CA ASP A 161 -4.25 7.19 13.68
C ASP A 161 -5.69 7.06 14.17
N ILE A 162 -6.16 5.82 14.29
CA ILE A 162 -7.50 5.46 14.77
C ILE A 162 -7.33 4.45 15.89
N GLU A 163 -7.93 4.71 17.04
CA GLU A 163 -7.94 3.82 18.20
C GLU A 163 -9.37 3.58 18.66
N ILE A 164 -9.73 2.33 18.91
CA ILE A 164 -11.07 1.91 19.36
C ILE A 164 -10.91 1.03 20.58
N HIS A 165 -11.59 1.38 21.68
CA HIS A 165 -11.78 0.49 22.81
C HIS A 165 -12.96 -0.42 22.50
N CYS A 166 -12.67 -1.68 22.18
CA CYS A 166 -13.68 -2.64 21.75
C CYS A 166 -14.56 -3.09 22.91
N ASN A 167 -15.87 -3.11 22.70
CA ASN A 167 -16.83 -3.60 23.68
C ASN A 167 -16.71 -5.10 23.95
N GLN A 168 -16.17 -5.84 22.98
CA GLN A 168 -15.89 -7.27 23.03
C GLN A 168 -14.74 -7.60 22.08
N ASP A 169 -14.10 -8.75 22.26
CA ASP A 169 -13.04 -9.21 21.37
C ASP A 169 -13.60 -9.44 19.96
N PRO A 170 -13.02 -8.83 18.93
CA PRO A 170 -13.49 -9.02 17.55
C PRO A 170 -13.09 -10.40 17.01
N ASP A 171 -13.90 -10.97 16.11
CA ASP A 171 -13.44 -12.05 15.26
C ASP A 171 -12.45 -11.53 14.23
N PHE A 172 -11.18 -11.92 14.35
CA PHE A 172 -10.09 -11.40 13.52
C PHE A 172 -10.25 -11.71 12.04
N ILE A 173 -10.83 -12.84 11.69
CA ILE A 173 -11.07 -13.20 10.28
C ILE A 173 -12.16 -12.32 9.68
N SER A 174 -13.26 -12.11 10.40
CA SER A 174 -14.31 -11.17 9.99
C SER A 174 -13.77 -9.74 9.89
N LEU A 175 -12.90 -9.32 10.83
CA LEU A 175 -12.27 -8.00 10.80
C LEU A 175 -11.40 -7.81 9.54
N VAL A 176 -10.59 -8.81 9.18
CA VAL A 176 -9.84 -8.79 7.90
C VAL A 176 -10.79 -8.67 6.72
N ASN A 177 -11.82 -9.50 6.64
CA ASN A 177 -12.76 -9.53 5.52
C ASN A 177 -13.54 -8.22 5.37
N ASN A 178 -13.86 -7.55 6.47
CA ASN A 178 -14.62 -6.30 6.47
C ASN A 178 -13.72 -5.09 6.15
N LEU A 179 -12.48 -5.05 6.65
CA LEU A 179 -11.56 -3.96 6.40
C LEU A 179 -10.85 -4.06 5.05
N HIS A 180 -10.51 -5.27 4.59
CA HIS A 180 -9.67 -5.45 3.42
C HIS A 180 -10.46 -5.71 2.13
N PRO A 181 -10.11 -5.03 1.03
CA PRO A 181 -9.21 -3.88 0.94
C PRO A 181 -9.87 -2.58 1.39
N THR A 182 -9.12 -1.72 2.08
CA THR A 182 -9.54 -0.33 2.29
C THR A 182 -9.52 0.45 0.96
N PRO A 183 -10.16 1.62 0.85
CA PRO A 183 -10.02 2.47 -0.33
C PRO A 183 -8.59 2.99 -0.59
N ALA A 184 -7.66 2.83 0.37
CA ALA A 184 -6.24 3.08 0.12
C ALA A 184 -5.63 2.09 -0.89
N LEU A 185 -6.28 0.93 -1.10
CA LEU A 185 -5.84 -0.13 -2.01
C LEU A 185 -6.93 -0.59 -2.99
N GLY A 186 -8.18 -0.30 -2.71
CA GLY A 186 -9.37 -0.73 -3.44
C GLY A 186 -10.08 0.37 -4.19
N VAL A 187 -11.39 0.44 -3.98
CA VAL A 187 -12.33 1.37 -4.61
C VAL A 187 -13.17 2.05 -3.53
N ALA A 188 -13.54 3.29 -3.73
CA ALA A 188 -14.55 3.99 -2.95
C ALA A 188 -15.75 4.36 -3.86
N PRO A 189 -17.00 4.09 -3.46
CA PRO A 189 -17.39 3.33 -2.27
C PRO A 189 -17.05 1.84 -2.41
N ARG A 190 -16.70 1.21 -1.30
CA ARG A 190 -16.28 -0.21 -1.23
C ARG A 190 -17.31 -1.18 -1.82
N GLY A 191 -18.60 -0.89 -1.68
CA GLY A 191 -19.71 -1.69 -2.19
C GLY A 191 -19.71 -1.87 -3.71
N PHE A 192 -19.07 -0.99 -4.47
CA PHE A 192 -18.94 -1.12 -5.92
C PHE A 192 -18.01 -2.30 -6.31
N GLY A 193 -17.09 -2.68 -5.43
CA GLY A 193 -16.12 -3.74 -5.67
C GLY A 193 -15.00 -3.31 -6.61
N TYR A 194 -14.00 -4.18 -6.74
CA TYR A 194 -12.76 -3.87 -7.51
C TYR A 194 -12.47 -4.91 -8.62
N LYS A 195 -13.31 -5.90 -8.84
CA LYS A 195 -13.05 -6.98 -9.82
C LYS A 195 -12.90 -6.47 -11.25
N TRP A 196 -13.68 -5.44 -11.60
CA TRP A 196 -13.66 -4.79 -12.92
C TRP A 196 -12.31 -4.17 -13.27
N MET A 197 -11.50 -3.81 -12.26
CA MET A 197 -10.18 -3.23 -12.53
C MET A 197 -9.24 -4.17 -13.26
N LYS A 198 -9.49 -5.49 -13.24
CA LYS A 198 -8.70 -6.47 -14.01
C LYS A 198 -8.87 -6.32 -15.52
N GLU A 199 -9.94 -5.66 -15.97
CA GLU A 199 -10.25 -5.42 -17.38
C GLU A 199 -9.57 -4.14 -17.90
N LEU A 200 -9.02 -3.32 -17.01
CA LEU A 200 -8.32 -2.09 -17.39
C LEU A 200 -6.97 -2.41 -18.04
N PRO A 201 -6.54 -1.59 -19.03
CA PRO A 201 -5.23 -1.74 -19.66
C PRO A 201 -4.09 -1.78 -18.64
N GLY A 202 -3.15 -2.71 -18.84
CA GLY A 202 -1.97 -2.86 -17.98
C GLY A 202 -2.25 -3.37 -16.57
N GLN A 203 -3.52 -3.69 -16.24
CA GLN A 203 -3.86 -4.32 -14.97
C GLN A 203 -3.76 -5.83 -15.07
N GLU A 204 -3.03 -6.41 -14.17
CA GLU A 204 -2.80 -7.83 -14.07
C GLU A 204 -3.07 -8.35 -12.65
N SER A 205 -2.88 -9.65 -12.44
CA SER A 205 -3.02 -10.21 -11.10
C SER A 205 -2.06 -9.54 -10.12
N ARG A 206 -2.57 -9.02 -9.03
CA ARG A 206 -1.78 -8.39 -7.96
C ARG A 206 -0.93 -9.38 -7.18
N LYS A 207 -1.14 -10.70 -7.40
CA LYS A 207 -0.49 -11.77 -6.63
C LYS A 207 -0.68 -11.50 -5.12
N ALA A 208 0.42 -11.43 -4.36
CA ALA A 208 0.40 -11.09 -2.95
C ALA A 208 0.49 -9.57 -2.67
N PHE A 209 0.57 -8.70 -3.70
CA PHE A 209 0.61 -7.25 -3.49
C PHE A 209 -0.71 -6.75 -2.90
N GLY A 210 -0.60 -6.13 -1.75
CA GLY A 210 -1.74 -5.59 -1.02
C GLY A 210 -2.52 -6.62 -0.22
N ALA A 211 -2.16 -7.91 -0.21
CA ALA A 211 -2.84 -8.91 0.60
C ALA A 211 -2.69 -8.62 2.11
N PRO A 212 -3.66 -9.04 2.95
CA PRO A 212 -3.47 -9.02 4.39
C PRO A 212 -2.35 -9.99 4.79
N PHE A 213 -1.41 -9.53 5.61
CA PHE A 213 -0.32 -10.33 6.16
C PHE A 213 -0.42 -10.28 7.68
N ALA A 214 -0.87 -11.36 8.30
CA ALA A 214 -1.27 -11.34 9.69
C ALA A 214 -0.50 -12.33 10.57
N LEU A 215 -0.23 -11.89 11.80
CA LEU A 215 0.16 -12.74 12.92
C LEU A 215 -1.00 -12.70 13.93
N LEU A 216 -1.65 -13.85 14.12
CA LEU A 216 -2.83 -13.99 14.97
C LEU A 216 -2.55 -14.92 16.12
N THR A 217 -2.95 -14.53 17.32
CA THR A 217 -3.03 -15.35 18.52
C THR A 217 -4.48 -15.41 18.99
N ARG A 218 -4.74 -16.01 20.14
CA ARG A 218 -6.10 -16.04 20.70
C ARG A 218 -6.58 -14.67 21.20
N LYS A 219 -5.69 -13.78 21.57
CA LYS A 219 -6.00 -12.50 22.24
C LYS A 219 -5.41 -11.27 21.56
N GLU A 220 -4.50 -11.49 20.63
CA GLU A 220 -3.76 -10.42 19.97
C GLU A 220 -3.68 -10.70 18.48
N ALA A 221 -3.66 -9.65 17.69
CA ALA A 221 -3.57 -9.74 16.24
C ALA A 221 -2.84 -8.53 15.68
N LEU A 222 -1.84 -8.78 14.85
CA LEU A 222 -1.24 -7.75 13.99
C LEU A 222 -1.50 -8.13 12.55
N CYS A 223 -2.18 -7.27 11.81
CA CYS A 223 -2.44 -7.45 10.39
C CYS A 223 -1.86 -6.26 9.61
N LEU A 224 -0.97 -6.55 8.69
CA LEU A 224 -0.32 -5.59 7.81
C LEU A 224 -0.93 -5.65 6.42
N VAL A 225 -0.85 -4.55 5.67
CA VAL A 225 -1.10 -4.54 4.23
C VAL A 225 0.20 -4.84 3.50
N ALA A 226 0.25 -5.93 2.72
CA ALA A 226 1.46 -6.42 2.07
C ALA A 226 1.83 -5.57 0.83
N ILE A 227 2.22 -4.33 1.06
CA ILE A 227 2.76 -3.40 0.07
C ILE A 227 4.25 -3.12 0.33
N ARG A 228 4.91 -2.40 -0.57
CA ARG A 228 6.34 -2.08 -0.45
C ARG A 228 7.21 -3.33 -0.34
N ASN A 229 6.95 -4.31 -1.19
CA ASN A 229 7.64 -5.59 -1.22
C ASN A 229 8.19 -5.93 -2.60
N LEU A 230 9.19 -6.80 -2.58
CA LEU A 230 9.61 -7.62 -3.70
C LEU A 230 8.87 -8.96 -3.59
N GLN A 231 8.24 -9.39 -4.66
CA GLN A 231 7.70 -10.74 -4.83
C GLN A 231 8.55 -11.49 -5.83
N TRP A 232 8.70 -12.80 -5.66
CA TRP A 232 9.44 -13.63 -6.60
C TRP A 232 8.86 -15.03 -6.72
N ASN A 233 9.17 -15.67 -7.83
CA ASN A 233 8.98 -17.09 -8.09
C ASN A 233 10.25 -17.70 -8.73
N ASN A 234 10.15 -18.90 -9.27
CA ASN A 234 11.28 -19.59 -9.89
C ASN A 234 11.76 -19.00 -11.23
N THR A 235 11.09 -18.01 -11.79
CA THR A 235 11.40 -17.42 -13.10
C THR A 235 11.61 -15.90 -13.09
N GLU A 236 10.97 -15.20 -12.18
CA GLU A 236 10.98 -13.73 -12.15
C GLU A 236 10.86 -13.17 -10.73
N CYS A 237 11.21 -11.90 -10.59
CA CYS A 237 10.83 -11.10 -9.43
C CYS A 237 10.12 -9.82 -9.89
N MET A 238 9.28 -9.26 -9.00
CA MET A 238 8.46 -8.08 -9.31
C MET A 238 8.28 -7.16 -8.10
N ILE A 239 8.17 -5.86 -8.39
CA ILE A 239 7.85 -4.82 -7.41
C ILE A 239 6.59 -4.11 -7.86
N GLY A 240 5.53 -4.19 -7.05
CA GLY A 240 4.26 -3.52 -7.30
C GLY A 240 4.21 -2.11 -6.73
N SER A 241 3.41 -1.25 -7.37
CA SER A 241 3.00 0.05 -6.83
C SER A 241 1.60 0.41 -7.28
N GLY A 242 0.82 1.06 -6.41
CA GLY A 242 -0.50 1.58 -6.68
C GLY A 242 -0.61 3.04 -6.27
N CYS A 243 -1.48 3.79 -6.91
CA CYS A 243 -1.84 5.16 -6.55
C CYS A 243 -3.36 5.34 -6.55
N GLY A 244 -3.86 6.27 -5.72
CA GLY A 244 -5.28 6.57 -5.65
C GLY A 244 -5.70 7.54 -6.74
N VAL A 245 -6.46 7.05 -7.73
CA VAL A 245 -7.00 7.89 -8.80
C VAL A 245 -8.34 8.50 -8.38
N LEU A 246 -8.40 9.84 -8.42
CA LEU A 246 -9.59 10.67 -8.23
C LEU A 246 -9.89 11.47 -9.51
N ALA A 247 -10.98 12.24 -9.50
CA ALA A 247 -11.33 13.11 -10.63
C ALA A 247 -10.22 14.12 -10.96
N ALA A 248 -9.56 14.68 -9.93
CA ALA A 248 -8.48 15.66 -10.08
C ALA A 248 -7.08 15.05 -10.25
N SER A 249 -6.96 13.72 -10.42
CA SER A 249 -5.66 13.06 -10.62
C SER A 249 -5.06 13.43 -11.98
N GLU A 250 -3.76 13.75 -11.97
CA GLU A 250 -2.97 14.09 -13.14
C GLU A 250 -1.98 12.98 -13.48
N LEU A 251 -1.93 12.55 -14.74
CA LEU A 251 -1.12 11.43 -15.21
C LEU A 251 0.34 11.51 -14.74
N GLU A 252 0.98 12.67 -14.86
CA GLU A 252 2.40 12.82 -14.53
C GLU A 252 2.65 12.70 -13.02
N ARG A 253 1.79 13.28 -12.19
CA ARG A 253 1.89 13.19 -10.72
C ARG A 253 1.73 11.74 -10.26
N GLU A 254 0.67 11.06 -10.71
CA GLU A 254 0.39 9.67 -10.35
C GLU A 254 1.50 8.73 -10.85
N TRP A 255 2.03 8.96 -12.06
CA TRP A 255 3.11 8.16 -12.62
C TRP A 255 4.42 8.31 -11.83
N GLN A 256 4.75 9.52 -11.43
CA GLN A 256 5.91 9.80 -10.56
C GLN A 256 5.74 9.16 -9.17
N GLU A 257 4.56 9.24 -8.59
CA GLU A 257 4.26 8.58 -7.32
C GLU A 257 4.47 7.06 -7.40
N LEU A 258 3.94 6.41 -8.43
CA LEU A 258 4.13 4.99 -8.69
C LEU A 258 5.62 4.63 -8.79
N TYR A 259 6.41 5.43 -9.51
CA TYR A 259 7.85 5.22 -9.63
C TYR A 259 8.57 5.37 -8.28
N GLN A 260 8.28 6.43 -7.52
CA GLN A 260 8.88 6.67 -6.20
C GLN A 260 8.56 5.56 -5.20
N LYS A 261 7.35 4.99 -5.27
CA LYS A 261 6.97 3.82 -4.46
C LYS A 261 7.83 2.60 -4.78
N ARG A 262 8.09 2.30 -6.05
CA ARG A 262 8.98 1.19 -6.46
C ARG A 262 10.44 1.46 -6.09
N LEU A 263 10.91 2.69 -6.30
CA LEU A 263 12.26 3.10 -5.92
C LEU A 263 12.50 2.96 -4.40
N SER A 264 11.49 3.30 -3.59
CA SER A 264 11.53 3.09 -2.13
C SER A 264 11.79 1.63 -1.76
N VAL A 265 11.13 0.69 -2.45
CA VAL A 265 11.34 -0.75 -2.22
C VAL A 265 12.77 -1.15 -2.57
N ARG A 266 13.27 -0.72 -3.74
CA ARG A 266 14.65 -1.00 -4.16
C ARG A 266 15.66 -0.51 -3.13
N LYS A 267 15.51 0.73 -2.65
CA LYS A 267 16.39 1.34 -1.65
C LYS A 267 16.38 0.58 -0.32
N ILE A 268 15.20 0.25 0.20
CA ILE A 268 15.06 -0.43 1.50
C ILE A 268 15.63 -1.86 1.45
N LEU A 269 15.43 -2.56 0.34
CA LEU A 269 15.95 -3.92 0.14
C LEU A 269 17.44 -3.94 -0.26
N GLY A 270 18.06 -2.78 -0.49
CA GLY A 270 19.45 -2.70 -0.95
C GLY A 270 19.64 -3.22 -2.38
N LEU A 271 18.61 -3.13 -3.22
CA LEU A 271 18.71 -3.43 -4.65
C LEU A 271 19.30 -2.23 -5.38
N GLU A 272 20.14 -2.46 -6.39
CA GLU A 272 20.61 -1.37 -7.25
C GLU A 272 19.41 -0.75 -8.00
N ALA A 273 19.38 0.59 -8.04
CA ALA A 273 18.34 1.37 -8.72
C ALA A 273 18.54 1.34 -10.24
#